data_7ddb60829dc5ee0b830753ab5f8527ff
#
_entry.id   7ddb60829dc5ee0b830753ab5f8527ff
#
_cell.length_a   1.000
_cell.length_b   1.000
_cell.length_c   1.000
_cell.angle_alpha   90.00
_cell.angle_beta   90.00
_cell.angle_gamma   90.00
#
_symmetry.space_group_name_H-M   'P 1'
#
loop_
_entity.id
_entity.type
_entity.pdbx_description
1 polymer ?
#
loop_
_entity_poly.entity_id
_entity_poly.type
_entity_poly.pdbx_seq_one_letter_code
_entity_poly.pdbx_strand_id
1 'polypeptide(L)'
;MELDFSGRVSLPLLCKHAMDAADLHASRMGFDMETLFGKRQAWVLIQMHIRVDQYPVGRGKISVKTWPSGTESRFAFREFLFFREASVSAFAAASSNWVLMDLDKGRPMRVSDHLYGPWEIDRTRALENNFDDIRESGEPAITKSFPIRLSDIDPLEHVSNLRYIDCVLESVPSDIWKTHEIGELWIEFRKQAVFGDTIESKVYARNNTDNNKKFIHILDKNSAEKTTFARAKTLRRKM
;
A
#
# COMPACT_ATOMS: atom_id res chain seq x y z
N MET A 1 11.81 -10.17 -12.90
CA MET A 1 10.54 -9.46 -12.68
C MET A 1 9.44 -10.51 -12.60
N GLU A 2 8.67 -10.51 -11.51
CA GLU A 2 7.52 -11.40 -11.35
C GLU A 2 6.35 -10.83 -12.15
N LEU A 3 5.79 -11.65 -13.02
CA LEU A 3 4.63 -11.30 -13.83
C LEU A 3 3.41 -12.03 -13.26
N ASP A 4 2.26 -11.42 -13.36
CA ASP A 4 0.99 -12.07 -13.07
C ASP A 4 0.61 -13.07 -14.19
N PHE A 5 -0.53 -13.75 -14.04
CA PHE A 5 -1.02 -14.73 -15.00
C PHE A 5 -1.30 -14.13 -16.40
N SER A 6 -1.44 -12.82 -16.52
CA SER A 6 -1.64 -12.11 -17.79
C SER A 6 -0.32 -11.69 -18.47
N GLY A 7 0.83 -12.02 -17.87
CA GLY A 7 2.15 -11.64 -18.35
C GLY A 7 2.50 -10.17 -18.10
N ARG A 8 1.82 -9.51 -17.14
CA ARG A 8 2.03 -8.13 -16.73
C ARG A 8 2.70 -8.04 -15.37
N VAL A 9 3.32 -6.92 -15.10
CA VAL A 9 3.85 -6.62 -13.76
C VAL A 9 2.69 -6.59 -12.76
N SER A 10 2.81 -7.32 -11.66
CA SER A 10 1.74 -7.36 -10.65
C SER A 10 1.73 -6.09 -9.79
N LEU A 11 0.55 -5.69 -9.32
CA LEU A 11 0.41 -4.53 -8.41
C LEU A 11 1.18 -4.73 -7.09
N PRO A 12 1.17 -5.92 -6.44
CA PRO A 12 1.98 -6.15 -5.24
C PRO A 12 3.47 -5.95 -5.47
N LEU A 13 3.98 -6.32 -6.66
CA LEU A 13 5.38 -6.08 -7.01
C LEU A 13 5.69 -4.58 -7.14
N LEU A 14 4.79 -3.78 -7.72
CA LEU A 14 4.95 -2.32 -7.75
C LEU A 14 4.96 -1.73 -6.34
N CYS A 15 4.06 -2.17 -5.47
CA CYS A 15 4.05 -1.75 -4.07
C CYS A 15 5.34 -2.15 -3.34
N LYS A 16 5.86 -3.36 -3.58
CA LYS A 16 7.14 -3.80 -3.04
C LYS A 16 8.28 -2.89 -3.51
N HIS A 17 8.37 -2.61 -4.80
CA HIS A 17 9.41 -1.72 -5.34
C HIS A 17 9.32 -0.29 -4.78
N ALA A 18 8.10 0.22 -4.51
CA ALA A 18 7.95 1.49 -3.82
C ALA A 18 8.54 1.46 -2.42
N MET A 19 8.25 0.39 -1.65
CA MET A 19 8.77 0.23 -0.28
C MET A 19 10.30 0.06 -0.29
N ASP A 20 10.84 -0.77 -1.18
CA ASP A 20 12.30 -0.96 -1.32
C ASP A 20 13.02 0.36 -1.69
N ALA A 21 12.42 1.15 -2.60
CA ALA A 21 12.98 2.46 -2.98
C ALA A 21 12.88 3.48 -1.82
N ALA A 22 11.81 3.42 -1.03
CA ALA A 22 11.64 4.26 0.16
C ALA A 22 12.72 3.96 1.20
N ASP A 23 12.95 2.67 1.50
CA ASP A 23 13.95 2.22 2.47
C ASP A 23 15.37 2.59 2.02
N LEU A 24 15.71 2.32 0.75
CA LEU A 24 17.01 2.70 0.18
C LEU A 24 17.25 4.21 0.24
N HIS A 25 16.23 5.03 0.00
CA HIS A 25 16.35 6.48 0.10
C HIS A 25 16.46 6.93 1.56
N ALA A 26 15.66 6.35 2.47
CA ALA A 26 15.72 6.63 3.90
C ALA A 26 17.09 6.27 4.49
N SER A 27 17.69 5.16 4.05
CA SER A 27 19.05 4.75 4.44
C SER A 27 20.09 5.84 4.12
N ARG A 28 20.03 6.43 2.92
CA ARG A 28 20.93 7.54 2.53
C ARG A 28 20.76 8.79 3.39
N MET A 29 19.62 8.93 4.04
CA MET A 29 19.28 10.05 4.92
C MET A 29 19.55 9.73 6.41
N GLY A 30 20.02 8.52 6.74
CA GLY A 30 20.22 8.07 8.13
C GLY A 30 18.94 7.70 8.87
N PHE A 31 17.89 7.33 8.14
CA PHE A 31 16.58 6.90 8.67
C PHE A 31 16.22 5.47 8.26
N ASP A 32 17.22 4.63 8.00
CA ASP A 32 17.04 3.21 7.77
C ASP A 32 16.51 2.49 9.02
N MET A 33 16.01 1.29 8.77
CA MET A 33 15.42 0.45 9.82
C MET A 33 16.39 0.20 10.97
N GLU A 34 17.66 -0.13 10.70
CA GLU A 34 18.66 -0.46 11.72
C GLU A 34 18.94 0.75 12.63
N THR A 35 19.18 1.93 12.02
CA THR A 35 19.41 3.19 12.73
C THR A 35 18.22 3.56 13.62
N LEU A 36 16.99 3.41 13.11
CA LEU A 36 15.77 3.72 13.87
C LEU A 36 15.49 2.71 14.97
N PHE A 37 15.74 1.43 14.72
CA PHE A 37 15.61 0.40 15.75
C PHE A 37 16.58 0.64 16.92
N GLY A 38 17.81 1.06 16.63
CA GLY A 38 18.77 1.46 17.67
C GLY A 38 18.26 2.60 18.56
N LYS A 39 17.34 3.42 18.03
CA LYS A 39 16.65 4.52 18.74
C LYS A 39 15.28 4.11 19.28
N ARG A 40 14.91 2.83 19.22
CA ARG A 40 13.56 2.33 19.58
C ARG A 40 12.44 3.05 18.80
N GLN A 41 12.67 3.24 17.50
CA GLN A 41 11.76 3.91 16.58
C GLN A 41 11.54 3.06 15.32
N ALA A 42 10.42 3.25 14.62
CA ALA A 42 10.17 2.62 13.33
C ALA A 42 9.23 3.47 12.47
N TRP A 43 9.48 3.50 11.16
CA TRP A 43 8.49 4.00 10.20
C TRP A 43 7.38 2.98 10.01
N VAL A 44 6.14 3.45 10.11
CA VAL A 44 4.94 2.64 9.85
C VAL A 44 4.14 3.28 8.73
N LEU A 45 3.90 2.54 7.67
CA LEU A 45 3.02 2.93 6.57
C LEU A 45 1.57 2.90 7.05
N ILE A 46 0.88 4.04 6.94
CA ILE A 46 -0.53 4.18 7.36
C ILE A 46 -1.47 4.18 6.17
N GLN A 47 -1.06 4.81 5.07
CA GLN A 47 -1.91 4.94 3.88
C GLN A 47 -1.05 4.89 2.62
N MET A 48 -1.58 4.25 1.59
CA MET A 48 -0.98 4.25 0.25
C MET A 48 -2.07 4.39 -0.81
N HIS A 49 -1.84 5.30 -1.75
CA HIS A 49 -2.59 5.41 -2.99
C HIS A 49 -1.65 5.12 -4.14
N ILE A 50 -2.00 4.18 -5.00
CA ILE A 50 -1.26 3.87 -6.23
C ILE A 50 -2.21 3.89 -7.43
N ARG A 51 -1.81 4.57 -8.49
CA ARG A 51 -2.48 4.59 -9.79
C ARG A 51 -1.56 4.01 -10.84
N VAL A 52 -2.08 3.09 -11.63
CA VAL A 52 -1.37 2.49 -12.75
C VAL A 52 -2.09 2.89 -14.04
N ASP A 53 -1.48 3.75 -14.85
CA ASP A 53 -2.07 4.23 -16.10
C ASP A 53 -1.96 3.15 -17.20
N GLN A 54 -0.85 2.41 -17.22
CA GLN A 54 -0.63 1.32 -18.16
C GLN A 54 0.33 0.27 -17.60
N TYR A 55 -0.13 -0.96 -17.41
CA TYR A 55 0.74 -2.04 -16.95
C TYR A 55 1.81 -2.41 -17.99
N PRO A 56 3.09 -2.50 -17.58
CA PRO A 56 4.13 -3.09 -18.42
C PRO A 56 3.82 -4.57 -18.73
N VAL A 57 3.99 -4.94 -20.01
CA VAL A 57 3.87 -6.32 -20.47
C VAL A 57 5.25 -6.88 -20.73
N GLY A 58 5.44 -8.17 -20.40
CA GLY A 58 6.68 -8.88 -20.62
C GLY A 58 7.79 -8.52 -19.64
N ARG A 59 8.99 -9.06 -19.90
CA ARG A 59 10.17 -8.83 -19.07
C ARG A 59 10.84 -7.52 -19.46
N GLY A 60 11.26 -6.74 -18.47
CA GLY A 60 11.97 -5.48 -18.65
C GLY A 60 12.41 -4.93 -17.30
N LYS A 61 13.17 -3.86 -17.30
CA LYS A 61 13.56 -3.17 -16.06
C LYS A 61 12.54 -2.08 -15.74
N ILE A 62 12.29 -1.91 -14.45
CA ILE A 62 11.50 -0.82 -13.90
C ILE A 62 12.42 0.01 -13.02
N SER A 63 12.38 1.31 -13.16
CA SER A 63 12.98 2.25 -12.22
C SER A 63 11.90 2.97 -11.43
N VAL A 64 12.21 3.26 -10.17
CA VAL A 64 11.34 3.99 -9.26
C VAL A 64 12.05 5.27 -8.82
N LYS A 65 11.44 6.42 -9.10
CA LYS A 65 11.82 7.69 -8.49
C LYS A 65 10.99 7.88 -7.23
N THR A 66 11.64 8.20 -6.10
CA THR A 66 10.94 8.49 -4.83
C THR A 66 11.53 9.73 -4.17
N TRP A 67 10.68 10.49 -3.47
CA TRP A 67 11.08 11.65 -2.69
C TRP A 67 10.11 11.88 -1.52
N PRO A 68 10.61 12.45 -0.39
CA PRO A 68 9.73 12.98 0.65
C PRO A 68 9.08 14.27 0.12
N SER A 69 7.77 14.43 0.33
CA SER A 69 7.04 15.63 -0.10
C SER A 69 6.62 16.54 1.06
N GLY A 70 7.05 16.23 2.28
CA GLY A 70 6.83 17.06 3.47
C GLY A 70 6.31 16.29 4.66
N THR A 71 5.97 17.04 5.70
CA THR A 71 5.38 16.51 6.93
C THR A 71 4.20 17.37 7.38
N GLU A 72 3.26 16.74 8.09
CA GLU A 72 2.17 17.43 8.75
C GLU A 72 1.83 16.73 10.07
N SER A 73 2.04 17.44 11.20
CA SER A 73 1.78 16.92 12.54
C SER A 73 2.56 15.62 12.86
N ARG A 74 1.96 14.46 12.64
CA ARG A 74 2.56 13.13 12.87
C ARG A 74 2.82 12.36 11.57
N PHE A 75 2.39 12.92 10.45
CA PHE A 75 2.51 12.28 9.14
C PHE A 75 3.74 12.79 8.40
N ALA A 76 4.45 11.87 7.76
CA ALA A 76 5.44 12.14 6.74
C ALA A 76 4.93 11.61 5.40
N PHE A 77 5.09 12.39 4.35
CA PHE A 77 4.58 12.10 3.03
C PHE A 77 5.71 11.67 2.10
N ARG A 78 5.44 10.67 1.28
CA ARG A 78 6.40 10.16 0.30
C ARG A 78 5.73 9.80 -1.00
N GLU A 79 6.39 10.16 -2.07
CA GLU A 79 5.90 10.05 -3.44
C GLU A 79 6.73 9.07 -4.26
N PHE A 80 6.11 8.51 -5.30
CA PHE A 80 6.74 7.54 -6.20
C PHE A 80 6.25 7.74 -7.63
N LEU A 81 7.19 7.63 -8.58
CA LEU A 81 6.91 7.51 -10.00
C LEU A 81 7.61 6.26 -10.53
N PHE A 82 6.91 5.49 -11.37
CA PHE A 82 7.41 4.24 -11.94
C PHE A 82 7.62 4.40 -13.44
N PHE A 83 8.80 4.04 -13.90
CA PHE A 83 9.19 4.17 -15.30
C PHE A 83 9.59 2.82 -15.88
N ARG A 84 9.28 2.58 -17.15
CA ARG A 84 9.91 1.52 -17.93
C ARG A 84 11.34 1.93 -18.29
N GLU A 85 12.20 0.96 -18.53
CA GLU A 85 13.55 1.20 -19.07
C GLU A 85 13.49 2.11 -20.28
N ALA A 86 14.34 3.13 -20.31
CA ALA A 86 14.43 4.16 -21.35
C ALA A 86 13.17 5.01 -21.59
N SER A 87 12.13 4.91 -20.74
CA SER A 87 10.95 5.78 -20.84
C SER A 87 11.14 7.05 -20.00
N VAL A 88 10.74 8.19 -20.54
CA VAL A 88 10.67 9.47 -19.82
C VAL A 88 9.31 9.68 -19.15
N SER A 89 8.28 8.93 -19.57
CA SER A 89 6.93 9.01 -19.02
C SER A 89 6.71 7.92 -17.99
N ALA A 90 6.22 8.29 -16.81
CA ALA A 90 5.82 7.33 -15.80
C ALA A 90 4.58 6.56 -16.25
N PHE A 91 4.57 5.24 -16.01
CA PHE A 91 3.40 4.40 -16.27
C PHE A 91 2.53 4.20 -15.04
N ALA A 92 3.06 4.52 -13.85
CA ALA A 92 2.34 4.49 -12.59
C ALA A 92 2.89 5.56 -11.63
N ALA A 93 2.06 5.97 -10.69
CA ALA A 93 2.41 6.89 -9.61
C ALA A 93 1.83 6.39 -8.29
N ALA A 94 2.49 6.72 -7.18
CA ALA A 94 1.95 6.47 -5.86
C ALA A 94 2.29 7.59 -4.88
N SER A 95 1.41 7.77 -3.89
CA SER A 95 1.61 8.64 -2.73
C SER A 95 1.34 7.85 -1.47
N SER A 96 2.12 8.09 -0.42
CA SER A 96 2.01 7.36 0.84
C SER A 96 2.16 8.28 2.05
N ASN A 97 1.49 7.90 3.14
CA ASN A 97 1.54 8.58 4.43
C ASN A 97 2.11 7.63 5.47
N TRP A 98 3.12 8.11 6.20
CA TRP A 98 3.88 7.36 7.19
C TRP A 98 3.81 8.04 8.54
N VAL A 99 3.96 7.27 9.60
CA VAL A 99 4.19 7.78 10.96
C VAL A 99 5.49 7.21 11.51
N LEU A 100 6.20 8.02 12.28
CA LEU A 100 7.34 7.57 13.06
C LEU A 100 6.83 7.13 14.43
N MET A 101 6.93 5.84 14.72
CA MET A 101 6.50 5.25 15.99
C MET A 101 7.62 5.28 17.02
N ASP A 102 7.29 5.67 18.25
CA ASP A 102 8.08 5.39 19.47
C ASP A 102 7.68 3.99 19.93
N LEU A 103 8.59 3.02 19.81
CA LEU A 103 8.31 1.62 20.11
C LEU A 103 8.19 1.33 21.61
N ASP A 104 8.81 2.16 22.46
CA ASP A 104 8.68 2.01 23.91
C ASP A 104 7.32 2.52 24.42
N LYS A 105 6.81 3.61 23.83
CA LYS A 105 5.53 4.20 24.20
C LYS A 105 4.35 3.68 23.37
N GLY A 106 4.61 2.94 22.28
CA GLY A 106 3.59 2.39 21.39
C GLY A 106 2.72 3.47 20.71
N ARG A 107 3.27 4.68 20.44
CA ARG A 107 2.52 5.81 19.89
C ARG A 107 3.29 6.58 18.83
N PRO A 108 2.58 7.22 17.85
CA PRO A 108 3.22 8.08 16.87
C PRO A 108 3.89 9.30 17.50
N MET A 109 5.08 9.62 17.02
CA MET A 109 5.83 10.83 17.34
C MET A 109 5.39 11.98 16.45
N ARG A 110 5.62 13.22 16.91
CA ARG A 110 5.58 14.38 16.02
C ARG A 110 6.78 14.35 15.07
N VAL A 111 6.52 14.61 13.81
CA VAL A 111 7.55 14.78 12.79
C VAL A 111 7.52 16.23 12.27
N SER A 112 8.65 16.71 11.80
CA SER A 112 8.75 18.03 11.18
C SER A 112 9.72 17.94 10.00
N ASP A 113 9.70 18.93 9.12
CA ASP A 113 10.59 18.99 7.97
C ASP A 113 12.07 19.03 8.38
N HIS A 114 12.40 19.45 9.61
CA HIS A 114 13.74 19.36 10.17
C HIS A 114 14.26 17.93 10.28
N LEU A 115 13.40 16.92 10.26
CA LEU A 115 13.80 15.52 10.21
C LEU A 115 14.66 15.23 8.99
N TYR A 116 14.42 15.92 7.89
CA TYR A 116 15.17 15.73 6.65
C TYR A 116 16.52 16.48 6.63
N GLY A 117 16.86 17.25 7.68
CA GLY A 117 18.13 17.94 7.79
C GLY A 117 18.37 18.90 6.63
N PRO A 118 19.55 18.81 5.97
CA PRO A 118 19.89 19.69 4.84
C PRO A 118 19.26 19.26 3.50
N TRP A 119 18.46 18.18 3.48
CA TRP A 119 17.87 17.69 2.24
C TRP A 119 16.75 18.63 1.77
N GLU A 120 16.79 18.96 0.50
CA GLU A 120 15.71 19.72 -0.13
C GLU A 120 14.45 18.86 -0.25
N ILE A 121 13.31 19.41 0.22
CA ILE A 121 12.02 18.74 0.14
C ILE A 121 11.31 19.19 -1.12
N ASP A 122 11.11 18.29 -2.05
CA ASP A 122 10.23 18.51 -3.20
C ASP A 122 8.77 18.32 -2.75
N ARG A 123 8.04 19.42 -2.57
CA ARG A 123 6.64 19.42 -2.08
C ARG A 123 5.62 18.99 -3.13
N THR A 124 6.07 18.62 -4.32
CA THR A 124 5.19 18.10 -5.37
C THR A 124 4.57 16.78 -4.95
N ARG A 125 3.25 16.66 -5.03
CA ARG A 125 2.55 15.39 -4.80
C ARG A 125 2.43 14.65 -6.13
N ALA A 126 2.71 13.34 -6.11
CA ALA A 126 2.54 12.48 -7.28
C ALA A 126 1.05 12.20 -7.56
N LEU A 127 0.25 12.08 -6.50
CA LEU A 127 -1.19 11.90 -6.55
C LEU A 127 -1.88 12.72 -5.46
N GLU A 128 -3.07 13.23 -5.76
CA GLU A 128 -3.97 13.73 -4.73
C GLU A 128 -4.54 12.55 -3.93
N ASN A 129 -4.45 12.62 -2.59
CA ASN A 129 -4.94 11.56 -1.71
C ASN A 129 -6.30 11.94 -1.15
N ASN A 130 -7.31 11.12 -1.46
CA ASN A 130 -8.62 11.19 -0.82
C ASN A 130 -8.98 9.80 -0.30
N PHE A 131 -8.84 9.61 1.02
CA PHE A 131 -9.19 8.37 1.72
C PHE A 131 -10.57 8.42 2.39
N ASP A 132 -11.28 9.55 2.33
CA ASP A 132 -12.54 9.77 3.06
C ASP A 132 -13.68 8.86 2.61
N ASP A 133 -13.58 8.31 1.40
CA ASP A 133 -14.63 7.51 0.76
C ASP A 133 -14.46 5.99 0.96
N ILE A 134 -13.59 5.55 1.87
CA ILE A 134 -13.40 4.12 2.19
C ILE A 134 -14.34 3.73 3.34
N ARG A 135 -15.64 3.72 3.06
CA ARG A 135 -16.68 3.33 4.03
C ARG A 135 -17.52 2.19 3.48
N GLU A 136 -17.80 1.23 4.37
CA GLU A 136 -18.77 0.17 4.10
C GLU A 136 -20.20 0.73 4.05
N SER A 137 -21.08 0.15 3.24
CA SER A 137 -22.50 0.35 3.36
C SER A 137 -23.24 -0.87 2.78
N GLY A 138 -24.26 -1.33 3.48
CA GLY A 138 -25.02 -2.53 3.14
C GLY A 138 -24.26 -3.82 3.50
N GLU A 139 -24.73 -4.93 2.96
CA GLU A 139 -24.12 -6.23 3.15
C GLU A 139 -22.95 -6.44 2.17
N PRO A 140 -21.89 -7.16 2.57
CA PRO A 140 -20.80 -7.50 1.68
C PRO A 140 -21.29 -8.44 0.58
N ALA A 141 -20.90 -8.15 -0.66
CA ALA A 141 -21.20 -9.03 -1.80
C ALA A 141 -20.35 -10.33 -1.74
N ILE A 142 -19.19 -10.26 -1.09
CA ILE A 142 -18.24 -11.38 -0.97
C ILE A 142 -17.56 -11.27 0.39
N THR A 143 -17.36 -12.43 1.02
CA THR A 143 -16.52 -12.58 2.21
C THR A 143 -15.53 -13.71 1.96
N LYS A 144 -14.24 -13.49 2.22
CA LYS A 144 -13.18 -14.47 2.04
C LYS A 144 -12.20 -14.42 3.21
N SER A 145 -11.83 -15.58 3.73
CA SER A 145 -10.92 -15.70 4.89
C SER A 145 -9.51 -16.09 4.45
N PHE A 146 -8.53 -15.48 5.09
CA PHE A 146 -7.11 -15.68 4.83
C PHE A 146 -6.37 -15.94 6.13
N PRO A 147 -6.00 -17.19 6.44
CA PRO A 147 -5.13 -17.46 7.58
C PRO A 147 -3.75 -16.85 7.37
N ILE A 148 -3.17 -16.32 8.43
CA ILE A 148 -1.82 -15.73 8.43
C ILE A 148 -0.77 -16.84 8.51
N ARG A 149 0.15 -16.84 7.55
CA ARG A 149 1.27 -17.78 7.46
C ARG A 149 2.52 -17.16 8.08
N LEU A 150 3.49 -17.99 8.49
CA LEU A 150 4.79 -17.49 8.95
C LEU A 150 5.52 -16.64 7.91
N SER A 151 5.37 -16.99 6.61
CA SER A 151 5.94 -16.22 5.51
C SER A 151 5.30 -14.84 5.29
N ASP A 152 4.19 -14.56 5.94
CA ASP A 152 3.50 -13.27 5.85
C ASP A 152 4.00 -12.26 6.91
N ILE A 153 4.86 -12.72 7.85
CA ILE A 153 5.37 -11.95 8.99
C ILE A 153 6.66 -11.21 8.61
N ASP A 154 6.72 -9.95 8.94
CA ASP A 154 7.89 -9.09 8.76
C ASP A 154 8.85 -9.14 9.97
N PRO A 155 10.03 -8.48 9.91
CA PRO A 155 10.98 -8.45 11.03
C PRO A 155 10.47 -7.78 12.32
N LEU A 156 9.34 -7.09 12.26
CA LEU A 156 8.65 -6.50 13.42
C LEU A 156 7.67 -7.47 14.09
N GLU A 157 7.65 -8.74 13.65
CA GLU A 157 6.72 -9.79 14.10
C GLU A 157 5.24 -9.47 13.75
N HIS A 158 5.00 -8.60 12.75
CA HIS A 158 3.67 -8.25 12.28
C HIS A 158 3.45 -8.73 10.85
N VAL A 159 2.19 -8.79 10.44
CA VAL A 159 1.83 -9.10 9.06
C VAL A 159 2.31 -7.97 8.14
N SER A 160 3.10 -8.33 7.13
CA SER A 160 3.59 -7.40 6.11
C SER A 160 2.45 -6.66 5.41
N ASN A 161 2.65 -5.37 5.14
CA ASN A 161 1.69 -4.55 4.40
C ASN A 161 1.31 -5.13 3.03
N LEU A 162 2.24 -5.84 2.37
CA LEU A 162 1.98 -6.51 1.09
C LEU A 162 0.93 -7.62 1.24
N ARG A 163 0.89 -8.32 2.37
CA ARG A 163 -0.10 -9.37 2.61
C ARG A 163 -1.53 -8.84 2.66
N TYR A 164 -1.75 -7.65 3.23
CA TYR A 164 -3.07 -7.02 3.19
C TYR A 164 -3.47 -6.65 1.76
N ILE A 165 -2.52 -6.17 0.94
CA ILE A 165 -2.75 -5.90 -0.48
C ILE A 165 -3.14 -7.19 -1.20
N ASP A 166 -2.43 -8.30 -0.97
CA ASP A 166 -2.79 -9.60 -1.54
C ASP A 166 -4.21 -10.02 -1.15
N CYS A 167 -4.59 -9.89 0.14
CA CYS A 167 -5.94 -10.20 0.61
C CYS A 167 -7.01 -9.36 -0.10
N VAL A 168 -6.75 -8.06 -0.32
CA VAL A 168 -7.64 -7.18 -1.10
C VAL A 168 -7.81 -7.70 -2.52
N LEU A 169 -6.71 -8.04 -3.19
CA LEU A 169 -6.72 -8.48 -4.58
C LEU A 169 -7.43 -9.84 -4.73
N GLU A 170 -7.07 -10.80 -3.90
CA GLU A 170 -7.56 -12.17 -3.91
C GLU A 170 -9.05 -12.29 -3.50
N SER A 171 -9.62 -11.26 -2.91
CA SER A 171 -11.03 -11.28 -2.47
C SER A 171 -12.01 -11.08 -3.61
N VAL A 172 -11.55 -10.60 -4.77
CA VAL A 172 -12.40 -10.34 -5.93
C VAL A 172 -12.57 -11.62 -6.76
N PRO A 173 -13.74 -11.86 -7.40
CA PRO A 173 -14.00 -13.05 -8.23
C PRO A 173 -13.00 -13.19 -9.40
N SER A 174 -12.70 -14.42 -9.76
CA SER A 174 -11.73 -14.74 -10.81
C SER A 174 -12.09 -14.24 -12.21
N ASP A 175 -13.40 -14.12 -12.50
CA ASP A 175 -13.87 -13.54 -13.76
C ASP A 175 -13.55 -12.05 -13.87
N ILE A 176 -13.64 -11.31 -12.76
CA ILE A 176 -13.20 -9.90 -12.69
C ILE A 176 -11.69 -9.81 -12.89
N TRP A 177 -10.92 -10.71 -12.28
CA TRP A 177 -9.46 -10.77 -12.48
C TRP A 177 -9.06 -10.98 -13.94
N LYS A 178 -9.81 -11.83 -14.67
CA LYS A 178 -9.53 -12.16 -16.06
C LYS A 178 -9.94 -11.08 -17.05
N THR A 179 -10.84 -10.19 -16.67
CA THR A 179 -11.43 -9.21 -17.57
C THR A 179 -11.11 -7.77 -17.23
N HIS A 180 -10.65 -7.49 -15.99
CA HIS A 180 -10.38 -6.15 -15.52
C HIS A 180 -9.04 -6.07 -14.78
N GLU A 181 -8.23 -5.09 -15.12
CA GLU A 181 -7.01 -4.74 -14.39
C GLU A 181 -7.27 -3.67 -13.33
N ILE A 182 -6.41 -3.58 -12.33
CA ILE A 182 -6.49 -2.51 -11.33
C ILE A 182 -5.90 -1.23 -11.91
N GLY A 183 -6.74 -0.20 -12.05
CA GLY A 183 -6.29 1.15 -12.38
C GLY A 183 -5.82 1.91 -11.14
N GLU A 184 -6.51 1.72 -10.00
CA GLU A 184 -6.15 2.42 -8.76
C GLU A 184 -6.44 1.55 -7.52
N LEU A 185 -5.57 1.69 -6.52
CA LEU A 185 -5.74 1.14 -5.17
C LEU A 185 -5.47 2.26 -4.15
N TRP A 186 -6.44 2.49 -3.25
CA TRP A 186 -6.26 3.21 -1.98
C TRP A 186 -6.33 2.18 -0.86
N ILE A 187 -5.37 2.20 0.05
CA ILE A 187 -5.36 1.34 1.24
C ILE A 187 -4.97 2.14 2.48
N GLU A 188 -5.71 1.92 3.55
CA GLU A 188 -5.46 2.45 4.89
C GLU A 188 -5.20 1.29 5.84
N PHE A 189 -4.03 1.27 6.46
CA PHE A 189 -3.63 0.30 7.48
C PHE A 189 -4.01 0.85 8.87
N ARG A 190 -4.71 0.07 9.68
CA ARG A 190 -5.28 0.54 10.96
C ARG A 190 -4.69 -0.17 12.16
N LYS A 191 -4.73 -1.50 12.15
CA LYS A 191 -4.17 -2.34 13.20
C LYS A 191 -3.33 -3.43 12.56
N GLN A 192 -2.37 -3.92 13.31
CA GLN A 192 -1.49 -4.99 12.87
C GLN A 192 -2.10 -6.34 13.23
N ALA A 193 -2.07 -7.28 12.28
CA ALA A 193 -2.31 -8.69 12.54
C ALA A 193 -1.00 -9.38 12.86
N VAL A 194 -1.10 -10.50 13.56
CA VAL A 194 0.04 -11.32 13.99
C VAL A 194 -0.15 -12.76 13.52
N PHE A 195 0.91 -13.57 13.64
CA PHE A 195 0.81 -15.00 13.37
C PHE A 195 -0.30 -15.66 14.23
N GLY A 196 -1.10 -16.50 13.60
CA GLY A 196 -2.26 -17.15 14.22
C GLY A 196 -3.59 -16.40 14.03
N ASP A 197 -3.56 -15.14 13.59
CA ASP A 197 -4.78 -14.43 13.18
C ASP A 197 -5.30 -14.95 11.84
N THR A 198 -6.58 -14.72 11.59
CA THR A 198 -7.22 -14.89 10.29
C THR A 198 -7.83 -13.57 9.85
N ILE A 199 -7.45 -13.10 8.67
CA ILE A 199 -8.04 -11.91 8.05
C ILE A 199 -9.31 -12.33 7.33
N GLU A 200 -10.42 -11.70 7.66
CA GLU A 200 -11.68 -11.78 6.92
C GLU A 200 -11.83 -10.55 6.03
N SER A 201 -11.75 -10.74 4.73
CA SER A 201 -11.94 -9.67 3.73
C SER A 201 -13.37 -9.65 3.25
N LYS A 202 -14.06 -8.54 3.54
CA LYS A 202 -15.43 -8.23 3.12
C LYS A 202 -15.39 -7.26 1.96
N VAL A 203 -16.02 -7.61 0.84
CA VAL A 203 -16.01 -6.83 -0.40
C VAL A 203 -17.39 -6.27 -0.70
N TYR A 204 -17.44 -4.96 -0.90
CA TYR A 204 -18.67 -4.23 -1.22
C TYR A 204 -18.57 -3.63 -2.63
N ALA A 205 -19.46 -4.03 -3.53
CA ALA A 205 -19.53 -3.47 -4.87
C ALA A 205 -20.09 -2.04 -4.85
N ARG A 206 -19.53 -1.15 -5.69
CA ARG A 206 -19.92 0.26 -5.79
C ARG A 206 -20.04 0.70 -7.24
N ASN A 207 -21.25 1.06 -7.69
CA ASN A 207 -21.49 1.68 -9.01
C ASN A 207 -20.74 0.96 -10.16
N ASN A 208 -20.83 -0.38 -10.18
CA ASN A 208 -20.14 -1.19 -11.18
C ASN A 208 -20.83 -1.06 -12.54
N THR A 209 -20.05 -0.83 -13.57
CA THR A 209 -20.44 -0.87 -14.98
C THR A 209 -19.66 -1.97 -15.71
N ASP A 210 -19.96 -2.23 -16.97
CA ASP A 210 -19.21 -3.22 -17.77
C ASP A 210 -17.73 -2.86 -17.92
N ASN A 211 -17.42 -1.56 -18.00
CA ASN A 211 -16.07 -1.07 -18.24
C ASN A 211 -15.28 -0.78 -16.96
N ASN A 212 -15.98 -0.47 -15.85
CA ASN A 212 -15.35 -0.08 -14.60
C ASN A 212 -15.99 -0.80 -13.42
N LYS A 213 -15.15 -1.35 -12.54
CA LYS A 213 -15.57 -1.99 -11.30
C LYS A 213 -14.92 -1.28 -10.13
N LYS A 214 -15.73 -0.79 -9.19
CA LYS A 214 -15.29 -0.17 -7.95
C LYS A 214 -15.68 -1.06 -6.78
N PHE A 215 -14.71 -1.39 -5.94
CA PHE A 215 -14.94 -2.18 -4.73
C PHE A 215 -14.37 -1.46 -3.51
N ILE A 216 -15.08 -1.59 -2.40
CA ILE A 216 -14.59 -1.30 -1.06
C ILE A 216 -14.27 -2.62 -0.39
N HIS A 217 -13.14 -2.69 0.28
CA HIS A 217 -12.67 -3.85 1.02
C HIS A 217 -12.47 -3.48 2.48
N ILE A 218 -13.02 -4.28 3.38
CA ILE A 218 -12.80 -4.18 4.83
C ILE A 218 -12.14 -5.48 5.26
N LEU A 219 -10.95 -5.36 5.81
CA LEU A 219 -10.16 -6.47 6.30
C LEU A 219 -10.25 -6.50 7.82
N ASP A 220 -11.11 -7.36 8.34
CA ASP A 220 -11.34 -7.51 9.77
C ASP A 220 -10.62 -8.75 10.33
N LYS A 221 -10.39 -8.76 11.64
CA LYS A 221 -10.04 -9.98 12.35
C LYS A 221 -11.26 -10.91 12.38
N ASN A 222 -11.06 -12.17 12.01
CA ASN A 222 -12.11 -13.17 12.17
C ASN A 222 -12.23 -13.58 13.65
N SER A 223 -12.94 -12.77 14.42
CA SER A 223 -13.15 -12.97 15.87
C SER A 223 -14.46 -12.30 16.30
N ALA A 224 -14.93 -12.62 17.51
CA ALA A 224 -16.13 -11.99 18.07
C ALA A 224 -15.95 -10.49 18.33
N GLU A 225 -14.72 -10.04 18.60
CA GLU A 225 -14.41 -8.62 18.74
C GLU A 225 -14.10 -7.99 17.38
N LYS A 226 -14.83 -6.94 17.03
CA LYS A 226 -14.64 -6.22 15.76
C LYS A 226 -13.31 -5.46 15.77
N THR A 227 -12.31 -5.99 15.08
CA THR A 227 -11.01 -5.34 14.87
C THR A 227 -10.75 -5.23 13.38
N THR A 228 -10.68 -3.99 12.87
CA THR A 228 -10.34 -3.72 11.46
C THR A 228 -8.84 -3.56 11.33
N PHE A 229 -8.22 -4.41 10.51
CA PHE A 229 -6.79 -4.36 10.19
C PHE A 229 -6.49 -3.35 9.09
N ALA A 230 -7.29 -3.38 8.02
CA ALA A 230 -7.12 -2.44 6.90
C ALA A 230 -8.46 -2.17 6.20
N ARG A 231 -8.51 -1.05 5.49
CA ARG A 231 -9.59 -0.70 4.55
C ARG A 231 -8.98 -0.36 3.22
N ALA A 232 -9.64 -0.76 2.14
CA ALA A 232 -9.16 -0.42 0.81
C ALA A 232 -10.31 -0.09 -0.14
N LYS A 233 -9.96 0.67 -1.18
CA LYS A 233 -10.80 0.95 -2.34
C LYS A 233 -10.02 0.56 -3.58
N THR A 234 -10.63 -0.22 -4.47
CA THR A 234 -10.05 -0.54 -5.77
C THR A 234 -10.93 -0.02 -6.90
N LEU A 235 -10.30 0.58 -7.89
CA LEU A 235 -10.91 0.89 -9.18
C LEU A 235 -10.27 -0.01 -10.23
N ARG A 236 -11.08 -0.82 -10.89
CA ARG A 236 -10.66 -1.72 -11.95
C ARG A 236 -11.27 -1.28 -13.27
N ARG A 237 -10.51 -1.32 -14.34
CA ARG A 237 -10.94 -1.01 -15.70
C ARG A 237 -10.86 -2.26 -16.57
N LYS A 238 -11.74 -2.35 -17.56
CA LYS A 238 -11.73 -3.45 -18.54
C LYS A 238 -10.41 -3.47 -19.30
N MET A 239 -9.85 -4.66 -19.49
CA MET A 239 -8.65 -4.89 -20.29
C MET A 239 -8.93 -4.86 -21.78
#